data_c2a9703e4c32d048b7990e44ce206f6f
#
_entry.id   c2a9703e4c32d048b7990e44ce206f6f
#
_cell.length_a   1.000
_cell.length_b   1.000
_cell.length_c   1.000
_cell.angle_alpha   90.00
_cell.angle_beta   90.00
_cell.angle_gamma   90.00
#
_symmetry.space_group_name_H-M   'P 1'
#
loop_
_entity.id
_entity.type
_entity.pdbx_description
1 polymer ?
#
loop_
_entity_poly.entity_id
_entity_poly.type
_entity_poly.pdbx_seq_one_letter_code
_entity_poly.pdbx_strand_id
1 'polypeptide(L)'
;GERAELARAIASAAASAPAAGSAQTLWADDVAVVTGFAPHSIAAAVAGRLLAGGATVVATSSRLTHERLDFAKRVYREHASAGARLWMVPANLASYRDVDALAQWIGADRTVTSGGATRLVKEALVPTVLFPFAAPRVAGTLADAGPGAERQARLLLWSVERTIAALSAIGTDTHVDHRLHVVLPGSPNRGAFGGDGAYGEVKSALDAVVNRWSSEPVWARRVTLAHPRIGWVRGTGLMGGNDPLVEAVEAAGVRTWSTDEIAGELVGLCAAPVRAEAAGAPVLVDLTGGLGDDVDLAALRRG
;
A
#
# COMPACT_ATOMS: atom_id res chain seq x y z
N GLY A 1 -21.60 -7.01 17.86
CA GLY A 1 -21.66 -7.84 16.66
C GLY A 1 -20.33 -7.86 15.94
N GLU A 2 -20.21 -8.66 14.91
CA GLU A 2 -18.99 -8.92 14.12
C GLU A 2 -18.18 -7.67 13.72
N ARG A 3 -18.85 -6.60 13.26
CA ARG A 3 -18.18 -5.33 12.93
C ARG A 3 -17.45 -4.67 14.11
N ALA A 4 -17.99 -4.81 15.32
CA ALA A 4 -17.35 -4.26 16.53
C ALA A 4 -16.16 -5.13 16.99
N GLU A 5 -16.18 -6.42 16.69
CA GLU A 5 -15.05 -7.32 16.93
C GLU A 5 -13.93 -7.08 15.93
N LEU A 6 -14.27 -6.89 14.66
CA LEU A 6 -13.32 -6.53 13.63
C LEU A 6 -12.63 -5.18 13.92
N ALA A 7 -13.41 -4.16 14.29
CA ALA A 7 -12.87 -2.86 14.68
C ALA A 7 -11.93 -2.97 15.90
N ARG A 8 -12.26 -3.82 16.88
CA ARG A 8 -11.38 -4.11 18.01
C ARG A 8 -10.14 -4.88 17.61
N ALA A 9 -10.25 -5.84 16.67
CA ALA A 9 -9.11 -6.59 16.16
C ALA A 9 -8.14 -5.70 15.39
N ILE A 10 -8.65 -4.79 14.55
CA ILE A 10 -7.86 -3.79 13.83
C ILE A 10 -7.16 -2.86 14.83
N ALA A 11 -7.90 -2.29 15.78
CA ALA A 11 -7.34 -1.40 16.79
C ALA A 11 -6.31 -2.11 17.68
N SER A 12 -6.55 -3.36 18.04
CA SER A 12 -5.60 -4.17 18.81
C SER A 12 -4.33 -4.47 17.99
N ALA A 13 -4.47 -4.85 16.73
CA ALA A 13 -3.33 -5.10 15.85
C ALA A 13 -2.53 -3.81 15.56
N ALA A 14 -3.23 -2.68 15.37
CA ALA A 14 -2.60 -1.37 15.19
C ALA A 14 -1.84 -0.91 16.46
N ALA A 15 -2.41 -1.14 17.63
CA ALA A 15 -1.79 -0.83 18.91
C ALA A 15 -0.65 -1.79 19.28
N SER A 16 -0.74 -3.05 18.84
CA SER A 16 0.26 -4.10 19.07
C SER A 16 1.37 -4.08 18.02
N ALA A 17 1.30 -3.21 17.01
CA ALA A 17 2.40 -3.05 16.07
C ALA A 17 3.67 -2.66 16.85
N PRO A 18 4.69 -3.54 16.88
CA PRO A 18 5.78 -3.37 17.81
C PRO A 18 6.54 -2.07 17.58
N ALA A 19 6.81 -1.36 18.66
CA ALA A 19 7.83 -0.32 18.62
C ALA A 19 9.18 -0.96 18.27
N ALA A 20 10.07 -0.20 17.63
CA ALA A 20 11.40 -0.67 17.27
C ALA A 20 12.06 -1.38 18.47
N GLY A 21 12.50 -2.62 18.28
CA GLY A 21 13.17 -3.42 19.31
C GLY A 21 12.27 -4.31 20.19
N SER A 22 10.95 -4.39 19.95
CA SER A 22 10.09 -5.33 20.67
C SER A 22 10.27 -6.77 20.18
N ALA A 23 10.16 -7.74 21.12
CA ALA A 23 10.32 -9.17 20.83
C ALA A 23 9.12 -9.80 20.07
N GLN A 24 8.09 -9.05 19.72
CA GLN A 24 6.91 -9.56 19.04
C GLN A 24 7.13 -9.58 17.53
N THR A 25 7.12 -10.76 16.95
CA THR A 25 7.28 -11.01 15.50
C THR A 25 5.94 -11.30 14.83
N LEU A 26 4.99 -10.38 14.95
CA LEU A 26 3.61 -10.55 14.46
C LEU A 26 3.51 -10.87 12.95
N TRP A 27 4.50 -10.44 12.19
CA TRP A 27 4.53 -10.54 10.72
C TRP A 27 5.71 -11.38 10.23
N ALA A 28 6.30 -12.25 11.07
CA ALA A 28 7.49 -13.02 10.72
C ALA A 28 7.30 -13.94 9.51
N ASP A 29 6.08 -14.45 9.33
CA ASP A 29 5.72 -15.33 8.23
C ASP A 29 5.24 -14.56 6.99
N ASP A 30 5.18 -13.23 7.07
CA ASP A 30 4.69 -12.42 5.97
C ASP A 30 5.80 -12.00 5.00
N VAL A 31 5.49 -12.13 3.73
CA VAL A 31 6.22 -11.53 2.61
C VAL A 31 5.36 -10.41 2.05
N ALA A 32 5.69 -9.19 2.43
CA ALA A 32 4.93 -8.01 2.06
C ALA A 32 5.56 -7.27 0.88
N VAL A 33 4.80 -7.04 -0.17
CA VAL A 33 5.18 -6.19 -1.30
C VAL A 33 4.60 -4.79 -1.08
N VAL A 34 5.47 -3.80 -0.96
CA VAL A 34 5.09 -2.40 -0.69
C VAL A 34 5.59 -1.52 -1.83
N THR A 35 4.67 -0.96 -2.62
CA THR A 35 5.04 -0.10 -3.75
C THR A 35 5.01 1.37 -3.37
N GLY A 36 5.83 2.19 -4.05
CA GLY A 36 5.87 3.63 -3.78
C GLY A 36 6.73 4.03 -2.56
N PHE A 37 7.71 3.20 -2.22
CA PHE A 37 8.61 3.46 -1.09
C PHE A 37 9.46 4.71 -1.32
N ALA A 38 9.23 5.74 -0.52
CA ALA A 38 9.89 7.04 -0.60
C ALA A 38 9.94 7.72 0.78
N PRO A 39 10.86 8.67 1.04
CA PRO A 39 10.79 9.52 2.21
C PRO A 39 9.40 10.17 2.36
N HIS A 40 8.93 10.27 3.58
CA HIS A 40 7.62 10.86 3.94
C HIS A 40 6.40 10.20 3.26
N SER A 41 6.54 8.96 2.76
CA SER A 41 5.41 8.21 2.19
C SER A 41 4.77 7.30 3.22
N ILE A 42 3.46 7.08 3.05
CA ILE A 42 2.72 6.04 3.79
C ILE A 42 3.39 4.68 3.59
N ALA A 43 3.86 4.40 2.37
CA ALA A 43 4.56 3.14 2.05
C ALA A 43 5.81 2.91 2.91
N ALA A 44 6.59 3.96 3.19
CA ALA A 44 7.78 3.83 4.03
C ALA A 44 7.41 3.57 5.50
N ALA A 45 6.38 4.23 6.02
CA ALA A 45 5.88 4.00 7.38
C ALA A 45 5.29 2.59 7.54
N VAL A 46 4.50 2.11 6.57
CA VAL A 46 4.00 0.73 6.51
C VAL A 46 5.16 -0.27 6.48
N ALA A 47 6.16 -0.05 5.62
CA ALA A 47 7.33 -0.92 5.56
C ALA A 47 8.08 -0.97 6.91
N GLY A 48 8.25 0.17 7.58
CA GLY A 48 8.87 0.25 8.91
C GLY A 48 8.12 -0.61 9.95
N ARG A 49 6.80 -0.50 10.02
CA ARG A 49 5.98 -1.29 10.95
C ARG A 49 6.00 -2.79 10.64
N LEU A 50 5.97 -3.16 9.36
CA LEU A 50 6.11 -4.57 8.95
C LEU A 50 7.48 -5.14 9.32
N LEU A 51 8.56 -4.38 9.11
CA LEU A 51 9.91 -4.76 9.53
C LEU A 51 10.03 -4.89 11.05
N ALA A 52 9.38 -4.01 11.81
CA ALA A 52 9.33 -4.11 13.27
C ALA A 52 8.62 -5.39 13.73
N GLY A 53 7.65 -5.87 12.98
CA GLY A 53 6.96 -7.15 13.19
C GLY A 53 7.67 -8.38 12.62
N GLY A 54 8.86 -8.26 12.06
CA GLY A 54 9.66 -9.41 11.58
C GLY A 54 9.44 -9.78 10.11
N ALA A 55 8.63 -9.04 9.35
CA ALA A 55 8.29 -9.38 7.97
C ALA A 55 9.49 -9.34 7.01
N THR A 56 9.40 -10.12 5.93
CA THR A 56 10.18 -9.88 4.72
C THR A 56 9.46 -8.84 3.87
N VAL A 57 10.06 -7.68 3.68
CA VAL A 57 9.48 -6.57 2.90
C VAL A 57 10.20 -6.43 1.57
N VAL A 58 9.45 -6.48 0.48
CA VAL A 58 9.89 -6.13 -0.88
C VAL A 58 9.35 -4.74 -1.20
N ALA A 59 10.19 -3.74 -1.07
CA ALA A 59 9.84 -2.35 -1.34
C ALA A 59 10.26 -1.94 -2.75
N THR A 60 9.40 -1.20 -3.47
CA THR A 60 9.72 -0.74 -4.81
C THR A 60 9.87 0.76 -4.89
N SER A 61 10.80 1.19 -5.73
CA SER A 61 10.96 2.58 -6.17
C SER A 61 11.22 2.62 -7.67
N SER A 62 10.76 3.66 -8.34
CA SER A 62 10.99 3.79 -9.80
C SER A 62 12.47 3.92 -10.17
N ARG A 63 13.29 4.39 -9.24
CA ARG A 63 14.76 4.53 -9.39
C ARG A 63 15.44 4.22 -8.07
N LEU A 64 16.56 3.50 -8.12
CA LEU A 64 17.46 3.29 -6.99
C LEU A 64 18.64 4.26 -7.08
N THR A 65 18.48 5.43 -6.49
CA THR A 65 19.58 6.37 -6.27
C THR A 65 20.30 6.05 -4.96
N HIS A 66 21.52 6.56 -4.77
CA HIS A 66 22.22 6.42 -3.49
C HIS A 66 21.39 6.95 -2.32
N GLU A 67 20.74 8.09 -2.49
CA GLU A 67 19.85 8.69 -1.49
C GLU A 67 18.68 7.76 -1.10
N ARG A 68 18.06 7.10 -2.10
CA ARG A 68 16.99 6.11 -1.87
C ARG A 68 17.49 4.89 -1.13
N LEU A 69 18.66 4.39 -1.48
CA LEU A 69 19.27 3.26 -0.80
C LEU A 69 19.67 3.61 0.64
N ASP A 70 20.21 4.80 0.87
CA ASP A 70 20.57 5.25 2.21
C ASP A 70 19.34 5.50 3.09
N PHE A 71 18.25 6.00 2.50
CA PHE A 71 16.97 6.08 3.18
C PHE A 71 16.45 4.67 3.56
N ALA A 72 16.47 3.72 2.63
CA ALA A 72 16.06 2.34 2.93
C ALA A 72 16.89 1.68 4.04
N LYS A 73 18.22 1.90 4.03
CA LYS A 73 19.10 1.43 5.10
C LYS A 73 18.77 2.06 6.46
N ARG A 74 18.40 3.36 6.50
CA ARG A 74 17.95 4.01 7.74
C ARG A 74 16.66 3.37 8.25
N VAL A 75 15.63 3.26 7.41
CA VAL A 75 14.36 2.61 7.77
C VAL A 75 14.61 1.20 8.32
N TYR A 76 15.46 0.41 7.65
CA TYR A 76 15.80 -0.92 8.13
C TYR A 76 16.47 -0.91 9.50
N ARG A 77 17.49 -0.05 9.72
CA ARG A 77 18.20 0.03 11.01
C ARG A 77 17.30 0.51 12.14
N GLU A 78 16.38 1.42 11.86
CA GLU A 78 15.50 2.02 12.86
C GLU A 78 14.35 1.10 13.27
N HIS A 79 13.88 0.23 12.35
CA HIS A 79 12.66 -0.51 12.58
C HIS A 79 12.84 -2.04 12.61
N ALA A 80 13.81 -2.61 11.89
CA ALA A 80 13.87 -4.06 11.71
C ALA A 80 14.07 -4.82 13.02
N SER A 81 13.19 -5.76 13.30
CA SER A 81 13.36 -6.75 14.35
C SER A 81 14.17 -7.96 13.85
N ALA A 82 14.47 -8.90 14.76
CA ALA A 82 15.17 -10.12 14.42
C ALA A 82 14.43 -10.93 13.35
N GLY A 83 15.15 -11.34 12.30
CA GLY A 83 14.58 -12.09 11.18
C GLY A 83 13.98 -11.25 10.06
N ALA A 84 13.67 -9.98 10.30
CA ALA A 84 13.16 -9.08 9.26
C ALA A 84 14.14 -8.92 8.10
N ARG A 85 13.60 -8.78 6.88
CA ARG A 85 14.40 -8.56 5.67
C ARG A 85 13.80 -7.42 4.84
N LEU A 86 14.65 -6.61 4.23
CA LEU A 86 14.24 -5.55 3.31
C LEU A 86 14.94 -5.74 1.96
N TRP A 87 14.14 -5.87 0.91
CA TRP A 87 14.59 -5.88 -0.47
C TRP A 87 14.13 -4.60 -1.15
N MET A 88 15.07 -3.86 -1.73
CA MET A 88 14.76 -2.69 -2.57
C MET A 88 14.85 -3.09 -4.03
N VAL A 89 13.72 -3.05 -4.75
CA VAL A 89 13.64 -3.45 -6.16
C VAL A 89 13.23 -2.25 -7.02
N PRO A 90 14.03 -1.91 -8.05
CA PRO A 90 13.64 -0.87 -9.00
C PRO A 90 12.49 -1.40 -9.87
N ALA A 91 11.39 -0.65 -9.95
CA ALA A 91 10.27 -0.95 -10.82
C ALA A 91 9.52 0.33 -11.22
N ASN A 92 9.42 0.59 -12.51
CA ASN A 92 8.51 1.60 -13.05
C ASN A 92 7.12 0.97 -13.18
N LEU A 93 6.28 1.16 -12.18
CA LEU A 93 4.96 0.54 -12.15
C LEU A 93 3.97 1.09 -13.21
N ALA A 94 4.32 2.13 -13.96
CA ALA A 94 3.58 2.50 -15.16
C ALA A 94 3.93 1.61 -16.37
N SER A 95 4.90 0.71 -16.23
CA SER A 95 5.34 -0.25 -17.25
C SER A 95 4.86 -1.66 -16.85
N TYR A 96 4.01 -2.26 -17.66
CA TYR A 96 3.57 -3.64 -17.43
C TYR A 96 4.73 -4.63 -17.46
N ARG A 97 5.73 -4.38 -18.32
CA ARG A 97 6.95 -5.19 -18.36
C ARG A 97 7.70 -5.16 -17.02
N ASP A 98 7.76 -4.00 -16.36
CA ASP A 98 8.43 -3.87 -15.06
C ASP A 98 7.61 -4.56 -13.96
N VAL A 99 6.27 -4.51 -14.04
CA VAL A 99 5.39 -5.26 -13.12
C VAL A 99 5.64 -6.77 -13.26
N ASP A 100 5.70 -7.28 -14.49
CA ASP A 100 5.97 -8.70 -14.74
C ASP A 100 7.39 -9.10 -14.28
N ALA A 101 8.38 -8.24 -14.53
CA ALA A 101 9.75 -8.46 -14.10
C ALA A 101 9.87 -8.46 -12.56
N LEU A 102 9.11 -7.59 -11.88
CA LEU A 102 9.03 -7.56 -10.42
C LEU A 102 8.46 -8.88 -9.89
N ALA A 103 7.33 -9.34 -10.43
CA ALA A 103 6.73 -10.61 -10.02
C ALA A 103 7.68 -11.80 -10.27
N GLN A 104 8.33 -11.83 -11.42
CA GLN A 104 9.35 -12.86 -11.73
C GLN A 104 10.53 -12.77 -10.76
N TRP A 105 10.99 -11.56 -10.41
CA TRP A 105 12.07 -11.39 -9.47
C TRP A 105 11.69 -11.91 -8.07
N ILE A 106 10.45 -11.65 -7.64
CA ILE A 106 9.95 -12.12 -6.34
C ILE A 106 9.86 -13.64 -6.31
N GLY A 107 9.22 -14.26 -7.31
CA GLY A 107 8.91 -15.69 -7.35
C GLY A 107 10.07 -16.61 -7.77
N ALA A 108 11.24 -16.07 -8.09
CA ALA A 108 12.39 -16.87 -8.52
C ALA A 108 13.59 -16.71 -7.58
N ASP A 109 14.40 -17.78 -7.50
CA ASP A 109 15.71 -17.72 -6.87
C ASP A 109 16.63 -16.73 -7.59
N ARG A 110 17.51 -16.08 -6.84
CA ARG A 110 18.57 -15.23 -7.38
C ARG A 110 19.92 -15.70 -6.92
N THR A 111 20.77 -15.98 -7.89
CA THR A 111 22.14 -16.43 -7.68
C THR A 111 23.13 -15.43 -8.24
N VAL A 112 24.31 -15.39 -7.67
CA VAL A 112 25.46 -14.64 -8.17
C VAL A 112 26.62 -15.60 -8.34
N THR A 113 27.23 -15.59 -9.54
CA THR A 113 28.42 -16.36 -9.84
C THR A 113 29.65 -15.44 -9.81
N SER A 114 30.62 -15.79 -8.99
CA SER A 114 31.89 -15.07 -8.88
C SER A 114 33.03 -16.07 -8.67
N GLY A 115 34.11 -15.94 -9.43
CA GLY A 115 35.26 -16.83 -9.34
C GLY A 115 34.96 -18.31 -9.57
N GLY A 116 33.95 -18.62 -10.41
CA GLY A 116 33.51 -20.00 -10.68
C GLY A 116 32.59 -20.63 -9.62
N ALA A 117 32.33 -19.95 -8.51
CA ALA A 117 31.37 -20.35 -7.49
C ALA A 117 30.02 -19.65 -7.66
N THR A 118 28.93 -20.40 -7.63
CA THR A 118 27.56 -19.85 -7.66
C THR A 118 26.99 -19.87 -6.24
N ARG A 119 26.54 -18.71 -5.78
CA ARG A 119 25.92 -18.51 -4.46
C ARG A 119 24.49 -18.04 -4.61
N LEU A 120 23.57 -18.66 -3.87
CA LEU A 120 22.20 -18.17 -3.72
C LEU A 120 22.21 -16.87 -2.90
N VAL A 121 21.64 -15.81 -3.45
CA VAL A 121 21.53 -14.48 -2.82
C VAL A 121 20.12 -14.27 -2.26
N LYS A 122 19.11 -14.77 -2.97
CA LYS A 122 17.71 -14.66 -2.57
C LYS A 122 16.97 -15.95 -3.00
N GLU A 123 16.28 -16.56 -2.09
CA GLU A 123 15.32 -17.63 -2.37
C GLU A 123 14.06 -17.07 -3.04
N ALA A 124 13.34 -17.92 -3.77
CA ALA A 124 11.99 -17.59 -4.24
C ALA A 124 11.10 -17.19 -3.06
N LEU A 125 10.33 -16.13 -3.23
CA LEU A 125 9.41 -15.63 -2.22
C LEU A 125 7.97 -15.82 -2.72
N VAL A 126 7.06 -16.15 -1.80
CA VAL A 126 5.62 -16.21 -2.06
C VAL A 126 4.97 -15.04 -1.32
N PRO A 127 4.47 -14.00 -2.03
CA PRO A 127 3.88 -12.83 -1.40
C PRO A 127 2.61 -13.17 -0.64
N THR A 128 2.51 -12.72 0.61
CA THR A 128 1.32 -12.86 1.45
C THR A 128 0.50 -11.59 1.52
N VAL A 129 1.15 -10.42 1.38
CA VAL A 129 0.53 -9.11 1.48
C VAL A 129 1.01 -8.17 0.38
N LEU A 130 0.09 -7.36 -0.16
CA LEU A 130 0.39 -6.28 -1.11
C LEU A 130 -0.17 -4.94 -0.63
N PHE A 131 0.68 -3.92 -0.60
CA PHE A 131 0.34 -2.51 -0.43
C PHE A 131 0.66 -1.73 -1.71
N PRO A 132 -0.30 -1.52 -2.64
CA PRO A 132 -0.07 -0.84 -3.91
C PRO A 132 -0.17 0.69 -3.75
N PHE A 133 0.82 1.31 -3.11
CA PHE A 133 0.82 2.75 -2.77
C PHE A 133 1.60 3.64 -3.73
N ALA A 134 2.18 3.08 -4.79
CA ALA A 134 2.84 3.90 -5.80
C ALA A 134 1.82 4.85 -6.46
N ALA A 135 2.14 6.14 -6.45
CA ALA A 135 1.33 7.17 -7.09
C ALA A 135 2.23 8.11 -7.92
N PRO A 136 1.75 8.62 -9.06
CA PRO A 136 2.43 9.67 -9.78
C PRO A 136 2.20 11.01 -9.08
N ARG A 137 2.83 12.06 -9.57
CA ARG A 137 2.41 13.43 -9.22
C ARG A 137 0.95 13.62 -9.62
N VAL A 138 0.15 14.09 -8.69
CA VAL A 138 -1.28 14.33 -8.86
C VAL A 138 -1.48 15.82 -9.09
N ALA A 139 -1.84 16.21 -10.31
CA ALA A 139 -2.11 17.60 -10.69
C ALA A 139 -2.85 17.64 -12.03
N GLY A 140 -3.59 18.70 -12.27
CA GLY A 140 -4.29 18.99 -13.51
C GLY A 140 -5.77 19.31 -13.28
N THR A 141 -6.40 19.79 -14.34
CA THR A 141 -7.84 20.06 -14.40
C THR A 141 -8.47 19.19 -15.47
N LEU A 142 -9.78 19.24 -15.64
CA LEU A 142 -10.47 18.54 -16.73
C LEU A 142 -9.93 18.94 -18.11
N ALA A 143 -9.52 20.21 -18.26
CA ALA A 143 -8.95 20.71 -19.51
C ALA A 143 -7.55 20.14 -19.82
N ASP A 144 -6.86 19.59 -18.82
CA ASP A 144 -5.54 18.98 -18.98
C ASP A 144 -5.62 17.46 -19.24
N ALA A 145 -6.83 16.95 -19.56
CA ALA A 145 -7.01 15.52 -19.88
C ALA A 145 -6.10 15.11 -21.05
N GLY A 146 -5.23 14.11 -20.80
CA GLY A 146 -4.21 13.69 -21.77
C GLY A 146 -3.18 12.77 -21.12
N PRO A 147 -1.88 12.85 -21.53
CA PRO A 147 -0.83 11.94 -21.06
C PRO A 147 -0.65 11.90 -19.52
N GLY A 148 -0.98 13.00 -18.82
CA GLY A 148 -0.97 13.05 -17.34
C GLY A 148 -2.05 12.18 -16.74
N ALA A 149 -3.29 12.34 -17.20
CA ALA A 149 -4.44 11.55 -16.79
C ALA A 149 -4.26 10.06 -17.15
N GLU A 150 -3.78 9.76 -18.37
CA GLU A 150 -3.46 8.39 -18.77
C GLU A 150 -2.44 7.74 -17.83
N ARG A 151 -1.41 8.47 -17.44
CA ARG A 151 -0.40 7.96 -16.49
C ARG A 151 -0.98 7.68 -15.12
N GLN A 152 -1.90 8.53 -14.64
CA GLN A 152 -2.61 8.32 -13.39
C GLN A 152 -3.48 7.04 -13.46
N ALA A 153 -4.28 6.88 -14.51
CA ALA A 153 -5.09 5.67 -14.72
C ALA A 153 -4.21 4.41 -14.83
N ARG A 154 -3.12 4.50 -15.59
CA ARG A 154 -2.19 3.39 -15.76
C ARG A 154 -1.57 2.95 -14.44
N LEU A 155 -1.06 3.90 -13.64
CA LEU A 155 -0.34 3.57 -12.42
C LEU A 155 -1.26 3.19 -11.27
N LEU A 156 -2.38 3.92 -11.09
CA LEU A 156 -3.25 3.78 -9.91
C LEU A 156 -4.35 2.73 -10.08
N LEU A 157 -4.61 2.28 -11.32
CA LEU A 157 -5.65 1.29 -11.61
C LEU A 157 -5.08 0.08 -12.34
N TRP A 158 -4.71 0.22 -13.62
CA TRP A 158 -4.38 -0.94 -14.45
C TRP A 158 -3.11 -1.66 -14.01
N SER A 159 -2.09 -0.94 -13.56
CA SER A 159 -0.88 -1.54 -13.00
C SER A 159 -1.13 -2.19 -11.64
N VAL A 160 -2.07 -1.67 -10.86
CA VAL A 160 -2.50 -2.30 -9.60
C VAL A 160 -3.18 -3.64 -9.90
N GLU A 161 -4.14 -3.68 -10.83
CA GLU A 161 -4.81 -4.91 -11.26
C GLU A 161 -3.78 -5.94 -11.77
N ARG A 162 -2.84 -5.51 -12.64
CA ARG A 162 -1.79 -6.39 -13.15
C ARG A 162 -0.85 -6.90 -12.04
N THR A 163 -0.50 -6.04 -11.08
CA THR A 163 0.34 -6.43 -9.94
C THR A 163 -0.37 -7.46 -9.07
N ILE A 164 -1.65 -7.26 -8.78
CA ILE A 164 -2.48 -8.23 -8.04
C ILE A 164 -2.50 -9.57 -8.79
N ALA A 165 -2.78 -9.56 -10.09
CA ALA A 165 -2.85 -10.77 -10.90
C ALA A 165 -1.51 -11.51 -10.94
N ALA A 166 -0.40 -10.79 -11.16
CA ALA A 166 0.93 -11.38 -11.27
C ALA A 166 1.43 -11.94 -9.93
N LEU A 167 1.28 -11.20 -8.83
CA LEU A 167 1.73 -11.63 -7.51
C LEU A 167 0.88 -12.76 -6.93
N SER A 168 -0.44 -12.73 -7.14
CA SER A 168 -1.33 -13.79 -6.65
C SER A 168 -1.18 -15.12 -7.40
N ALA A 169 -0.47 -15.13 -8.51
CA ALA A 169 -0.13 -16.36 -9.24
C ALA A 169 1.12 -17.05 -8.69
N ILE A 170 1.95 -16.37 -7.91
CA ILE A 170 3.17 -16.93 -7.34
C ILE A 170 2.79 -17.94 -6.25
N GLY A 171 3.35 -19.14 -6.30
CA GLY A 171 3.15 -20.19 -5.29
C GLY A 171 1.84 -20.97 -5.41
N THR A 172 1.00 -20.73 -6.42
CA THR A 172 -0.27 -21.44 -6.60
C THR A 172 -0.10 -22.94 -6.81
N ASP A 173 1.04 -23.37 -7.32
CA ASP A 173 1.34 -24.78 -7.58
C ASP A 173 1.93 -25.51 -6.36
N THR A 174 2.37 -24.77 -5.35
CA THR A 174 3.11 -25.31 -4.21
C THR A 174 2.45 -25.07 -2.85
N HIS A 175 1.54 -24.11 -2.76
CA HIS A 175 0.89 -23.71 -1.51
C HIS A 175 -0.62 -23.79 -1.65
N VAL A 176 -1.22 -24.82 -1.06
CA VAL A 176 -2.67 -25.01 -1.01
C VAL A 176 -3.29 -23.87 -0.18
N ASP A 177 -4.40 -23.32 -0.66
CA ASP A 177 -5.17 -22.24 -0.01
C ASP A 177 -4.39 -20.94 0.22
N HIS A 178 -3.23 -20.76 -0.39
CA HIS A 178 -2.49 -19.52 -0.34
C HIS A 178 -3.29 -18.40 -1.03
N ARG A 179 -3.47 -17.27 -0.33
CA ARG A 179 -4.09 -16.06 -0.86
C ARG A 179 -3.23 -14.85 -0.58
N LEU A 180 -3.06 -14.02 -1.61
CA LEU A 180 -2.47 -12.70 -1.46
C LEU A 180 -3.49 -11.77 -0.81
N HIS A 181 -3.18 -11.23 0.36
CA HIS A 181 -4.00 -10.20 1.00
C HIS A 181 -3.62 -8.82 0.46
N VAL A 182 -4.55 -8.11 -0.13
CA VAL A 182 -4.31 -6.79 -0.74
C VAL A 182 -4.98 -5.70 0.09
N VAL A 183 -4.18 -4.79 0.62
CA VAL A 183 -4.66 -3.55 1.23
C VAL A 183 -4.75 -2.49 0.13
N LEU A 184 -5.91 -2.41 -0.52
CA LEU A 184 -6.16 -1.59 -1.71
C LEU A 184 -6.54 -0.16 -1.30
N PRO A 185 -5.67 0.86 -1.49
CA PRO A 185 -5.92 2.20 -0.97
C PRO A 185 -6.99 2.94 -1.76
N GLY A 186 -8.15 3.14 -1.16
CA GLY A 186 -9.22 4.02 -1.61
C GLY A 186 -8.98 5.48 -1.21
N SER A 187 -9.85 6.36 -1.67
CA SER A 187 -9.85 7.79 -1.34
C SER A 187 -11.29 8.31 -1.20
N PRO A 188 -11.57 9.27 -0.32
CA PRO A 188 -12.82 9.98 -0.31
C PRO A 188 -12.95 10.95 -1.49
N ASN A 189 -11.84 11.30 -2.15
CA ASN A 189 -11.83 12.21 -3.28
C ASN A 189 -12.53 11.58 -4.50
N ARG A 190 -13.66 12.15 -4.85
CA ARG A 190 -14.51 11.78 -5.99
C ARG A 190 -14.58 12.89 -7.04
N GLY A 191 -13.51 13.70 -7.15
CA GLY A 191 -13.45 14.86 -8.02
C GLY A 191 -13.85 16.18 -7.35
N ALA A 192 -14.31 16.16 -6.09
CA ALA A 192 -14.74 17.34 -5.35
C ALA A 192 -13.59 18.29 -4.97
N PHE A 193 -12.36 17.80 -4.92
CA PHE A 193 -11.22 18.60 -4.44
C PHE A 193 -10.59 19.49 -5.51
N GLY A 194 -10.71 19.10 -6.78
CA GLY A 194 -10.20 19.85 -7.94
C GLY A 194 -8.67 19.97 -8.00
N GLY A 195 -8.14 20.17 -9.20
CA GLY A 195 -6.71 20.36 -9.40
C GLY A 195 -5.85 19.09 -9.31
N ASP A 196 -6.46 17.93 -9.27
CA ASP A 196 -5.86 16.62 -9.06
C ASP A 196 -5.87 15.72 -10.32
N GLY A 197 -6.16 16.31 -11.49
CA GLY A 197 -6.24 15.61 -12.76
C GLY A 197 -7.33 14.54 -12.73
N ALA A 198 -7.02 13.33 -13.15
CA ALA A 198 -7.93 12.18 -13.17
C ALA A 198 -7.86 11.34 -11.86
N TYR A 199 -7.30 11.86 -10.78
CA TYR A 199 -7.10 11.09 -9.56
C TYR A 199 -8.42 10.63 -8.93
N GLY A 200 -9.40 11.53 -8.84
CA GLY A 200 -10.71 11.24 -8.27
C GLY A 200 -11.45 10.13 -9.02
N GLU A 201 -11.46 10.22 -10.36
CA GLU A 201 -12.07 9.21 -11.25
C GLU A 201 -11.36 7.85 -11.10
N VAL A 202 -10.03 7.86 -11.13
CA VAL A 202 -9.24 6.62 -11.05
C VAL A 202 -9.39 5.95 -9.67
N LYS A 203 -9.40 6.73 -8.59
CA LYS A 203 -9.64 6.20 -7.24
C LYS A 203 -11.07 5.68 -7.07
N SER A 204 -12.05 6.31 -7.72
CA SER A 204 -13.43 5.81 -7.75
C SER A 204 -13.54 4.50 -8.54
N ALA A 205 -12.74 4.31 -9.58
CA ALA A 205 -12.69 3.07 -10.34
C ALA A 205 -12.21 1.86 -9.51
N LEU A 206 -11.46 2.07 -8.42
CA LEU A 206 -11.07 0.98 -7.52
C LEU A 206 -12.27 0.34 -6.80
N ASP A 207 -13.36 1.07 -6.60
CA ASP A 207 -14.62 0.49 -6.07
C ASP A 207 -15.17 -0.57 -7.04
N ALA A 208 -15.00 -0.36 -8.36
CA ALA A 208 -15.37 -1.37 -9.36
C ALA A 208 -14.46 -2.60 -9.29
N VAL A 209 -13.18 -2.45 -9.02
CA VAL A 209 -12.25 -3.59 -8.79
C VAL A 209 -12.68 -4.39 -7.56
N VAL A 210 -13.08 -3.72 -6.48
CA VAL A 210 -13.63 -4.38 -5.29
C VAL A 210 -14.90 -5.17 -5.62
N ASN A 211 -15.81 -4.60 -6.41
CA ASN A 211 -17.04 -5.28 -6.83
C ASN A 211 -16.74 -6.49 -7.72
N ARG A 212 -15.75 -6.42 -8.60
CA ARG A 212 -15.30 -7.55 -9.44
C ARG A 212 -14.84 -8.74 -8.62
N TRP A 213 -14.34 -8.54 -7.41
CA TRP A 213 -13.94 -9.65 -6.54
C TRP A 213 -15.09 -10.63 -6.30
N SER A 214 -16.31 -10.12 -6.09
CA SER A 214 -17.50 -10.95 -5.87
C SER A 214 -18.01 -11.63 -7.14
N SER A 215 -17.73 -11.08 -8.32
CA SER A 215 -18.21 -11.58 -9.61
C SER A 215 -17.19 -12.39 -10.41
N GLU A 216 -15.93 -12.37 -10.02
CA GLU A 216 -14.85 -13.07 -10.72
C GLU A 216 -14.12 -14.09 -9.82
N PRO A 217 -14.70 -15.28 -9.59
CA PRO A 217 -14.19 -16.24 -8.59
C PRO A 217 -12.79 -16.77 -8.90
N VAL A 218 -12.30 -16.65 -10.13
CA VAL A 218 -10.99 -17.18 -10.52
C VAL A 218 -9.88 -16.47 -9.77
N TRP A 219 -9.90 -15.14 -9.71
CA TRP A 219 -8.89 -14.40 -8.97
C TRP A 219 -9.26 -14.22 -7.49
N ALA A 220 -10.55 -14.17 -7.15
CA ALA A 220 -11.03 -14.10 -5.78
C ALA A 220 -10.57 -15.28 -4.90
N ARG A 221 -10.40 -16.46 -5.50
CA ARG A 221 -9.83 -17.64 -4.79
C ARG A 221 -8.37 -17.44 -4.38
N ARG A 222 -7.63 -16.56 -5.06
CA ARG A 222 -6.19 -16.29 -4.84
C ARG A 222 -5.92 -14.98 -4.11
N VAL A 223 -6.96 -14.17 -3.91
CA VAL A 223 -6.83 -12.82 -3.35
C VAL A 223 -7.87 -12.58 -2.29
N THR A 224 -7.49 -11.94 -1.20
CA THR A 224 -8.40 -11.31 -0.25
C THR A 224 -8.19 -9.80 -0.28
N LEU A 225 -9.23 -9.00 -0.04
CA LEU A 225 -9.19 -7.55 -0.12
C LEU A 225 -9.57 -6.89 1.18
N ALA A 226 -8.75 -5.94 1.64
CA ALA A 226 -9.15 -4.85 2.50
C ALA A 226 -9.09 -3.54 1.71
N HIS A 227 -10.17 -2.76 1.70
CA HIS A 227 -10.27 -1.51 0.94
C HIS A 227 -10.50 -0.32 1.88
N PRO A 228 -9.44 0.24 2.47
CA PRO A 228 -9.52 1.44 3.29
C PRO A 228 -9.70 2.68 2.42
N ARG A 229 -10.71 3.50 2.73
CA ARG A 229 -10.79 4.88 2.24
C ARG A 229 -9.94 5.75 3.13
N ILE A 230 -8.80 6.19 2.61
CA ILE A 230 -7.81 6.97 3.35
C ILE A 230 -8.07 8.46 3.15
N GLY A 231 -8.27 9.19 4.24
CA GLY A 231 -8.49 10.62 4.25
C GLY A 231 -7.20 11.43 4.16
N TRP A 232 -7.15 12.53 4.89
CA TRP A 232 -6.02 13.45 4.86
C TRP A 232 -4.83 12.92 5.67
N VAL A 233 -3.71 12.67 5.01
CA VAL A 233 -2.46 12.26 5.65
C VAL A 233 -1.42 13.39 5.49
N ARG A 234 -1.07 14.00 6.62
CA ARG A 234 -0.14 15.13 6.70
C ARG A 234 1.27 14.76 6.27
N GLY A 235 1.99 15.71 5.69
CA GLY A 235 3.41 15.57 5.36
C GLY A 235 3.71 14.62 4.20
N THR A 236 2.70 14.09 3.51
CA THR A 236 2.92 13.26 2.33
C THR A 236 3.13 14.12 1.07
N GLY A 237 3.89 13.59 0.09
CA GLY A 237 4.09 14.30 -1.17
C GLY A 237 2.81 14.57 -1.98
N LEU A 238 1.73 13.84 -1.72
CA LEU A 238 0.41 14.09 -2.32
C LEU A 238 -0.31 15.28 -1.69
N MET A 239 -0.16 15.49 -0.38
CA MET A 239 -0.89 16.48 0.39
C MET A 239 -0.02 17.67 0.84
N GLY A 240 1.31 17.61 0.70
CA GLY A 240 2.25 18.61 1.22
C GLY A 240 1.99 20.05 0.77
N GLY A 241 1.41 20.24 -0.43
CA GLY A 241 0.95 21.56 -0.90
C GLY A 241 -0.29 22.09 -0.16
N ASN A 242 -1.00 21.24 0.60
CA ASN A 242 -2.20 21.56 1.34
C ASN A 242 -1.99 21.55 2.87
N ASP A 243 -0.79 21.21 3.35
CA ASP A 243 -0.49 21.20 4.80
C ASP A 243 -0.84 22.51 5.54
N PRO A 244 -0.75 23.71 4.94
CA PRO A 244 -1.23 24.94 5.58
C PRO A 244 -2.72 24.96 5.92
N LEU A 245 -3.53 24.10 5.32
CA LEU A 245 -4.98 23.99 5.57
C LEU A 245 -5.33 23.02 6.71
N VAL A 246 -4.37 22.33 7.29
CA VAL A 246 -4.61 21.28 8.30
C VAL A 246 -5.41 21.83 9.48
N GLU A 247 -5.02 22.97 10.06
CA GLU A 247 -5.73 23.57 11.20
C GLU A 247 -7.19 23.90 10.85
N ALA A 248 -7.44 24.46 9.66
CA ALA A 248 -8.78 24.81 9.22
C ALA A 248 -9.65 23.56 8.98
N VAL A 249 -9.06 22.51 8.43
CA VAL A 249 -9.72 21.21 8.16
C VAL A 249 -10.06 20.53 9.48
N GLU A 250 -9.16 20.54 10.45
CA GLU A 250 -9.39 19.96 11.78
C GLU A 250 -10.43 20.78 12.58
N ALA A 251 -10.42 22.10 12.45
CA ALA A 251 -11.45 22.98 13.04
C ALA A 251 -12.85 22.73 12.43
N ALA A 252 -12.91 22.27 11.18
CA ALA A 252 -14.14 21.82 10.53
C ALA A 252 -14.58 20.40 10.94
N GLY A 253 -13.89 19.76 11.90
CA GLY A 253 -14.24 18.45 12.45
C GLY A 253 -13.68 17.26 11.70
N VAL A 254 -12.80 17.47 10.73
CA VAL A 254 -12.12 16.37 10.01
C VAL A 254 -10.88 15.95 10.77
N ARG A 255 -10.77 14.66 11.07
CA ARG A 255 -9.53 14.09 11.61
C ARG A 255 -8.49 13.96 10.50
N THR A 256 -7.30 14.49 10.71
CA THR A 256 -6.15 14.23 9.87
C THR A 256 -5.22 13.18 10.51
N TRP A 257 -4.40 12.54 9.70
CA TRP A 257 -3.50 11.46 10.13
C TRP A 257 -2.04 11.87 9.94
N SER A 258 -1.17 11.46 10.82
CA SER A 258 0.26 11.35 10.48
C SER A 258 0.51 10.10 9.62
N THR A 259 1.66 10.02 8.97
CA THR A 259 2.05 8.82 8.21
C THR A 259 2.20 7.60 9.10
N ASP A 260 2.61 7.79 10.35
CA ASP A 260 2.78 6.69 11.30
C ASP A 260 1.43 6.18 11.84
N GLU A 261 0.51 7.07 12.20
CA GLU A 261 -0.85 6.70 12.63
C GLU A 261 -1.55 5.89 11.55
N ILE A 262 -1.61 6.43 10.32
CA ILE A 262 -2.29 5.74 9.22
C ILE A 262 -1.61 4.40 8.86
N ALA A 263 -0.28 4.32 8.95
CA ALA A 263 0.44 3.06 8.74
C ALA A 263 0.07 2.01 9.79
N GLY A 264 -0.17 2.41 11.04
CA GLY A 264 -0.67 1.52 12.09
C GLY A 264 -2.02 0.90 11.71
N GLU A 265 -2.99 1.73 11.32
CA GLU A 265 -4.31 1.27 10.86
C GLU A 265 -4.19 0.31 9.67
N LEU A 266 -3.39 0.69 8.66
CA LEU A 266 -3.22 -0.10 7.43
C LEU A 266 -2.53 -1.45 7.68
N VAL A 267 -1.52 -1.51 8.53
CA VAL A 267 -0.87 -2.77 8.91
C VAL A 267 -1.80 -3.62 9.78
N GLY A 268 -2.62 -2.98 10.62
CA GLY A 268 -3.68 -3.66 11.37
C GLY A 268 -4.67 -4.44 10.49
N LEU A 269 -4.90 -3.97 9.26
CA LEU A 269 -5.74 -4.69 8.28
C LEU A 269 -5.15 -6.03 7.84
N CYS A 270 -3.86 -6.29 8.08
CA CYS A 270 -3.23 -7.57 7.79
C CYS A 270 -3.42 -8.62 8.91
N ALA A 271 -4.06 -8.27 10.01
CA ALA A 271 -4.29 -9.18 11.12
C ALA A 271 -5.13 -10.40 10.70
N ALA A 272 -4.86 -11.55 11.31
CA ALA A 272 -5.51 -12.82 10.97
C ALA A 272 -7.06 -12.75 10.96
N PRO A 273 -7.73 -12.08 11.92
CA PRO A 273 -9.20 -11.95 11.88
C PRO A 273 -9.70 -11.18 10.65
N VAL A 274 -8.96 -10.12 10.23
CA VAL A 274 -9.33 -9.34 9.04
C VAL A 274 -9.16 -10.16 7.77
N ARG A 275 -8.07 -10.92 7.66
CA ARG A 275 -7.85 -11.83 6.52
C ARG A 275 -8.90 -12.93 6.46
N ALA A 276 -9.33 -13.45 7.60
CA ALA A 276 -10.40 -14.46 7.69
C ALA A 276 -11.74 -13.89 7.19
N GLU A 277 -12.11 -12.68 7.60
CA GLU A 277 -13.31 -12.00 7.10
C GLU A 277 -13.19 -11.69 5.61
N ALA A 278 -12.03 -11.17 5.17
CA ALA A 278 -11.75 -10.87 3.77
C ALA A 278 -11.75 -12.12 2.86
N ALA A 279 -11.69 -13.32 3.42
CA ALA A 279 -11.83 -14.56 2.65
C ALA A 279 -13.26 -14.79 2.16
N GLY A 280 -14.26 -14.24 2.85
CA GLY A 280 -15.67 -14.33 2.50
C GLY A 280 -16.19 -13.17 1.66
N ALA A 281 -15.68 -11.96 1.93
CA ALA A 281 -16.06 -10.74 1.20
C ALA A 281 -14.99 -9.64 1.42
N PRO A 282 -14.81 -8.69 0.48
CA PRO A 282 -13.93 -7.55 0.67
C PRO A 282 -14.27 -6.75 1.93
N VAL A 283 -13.27 -6.46 2.76
CA VAL A 283 -13.42 -5.65 3.98
C VAL A 283 -13.31 -4.17 3.63
N LEU A 284 -14.39 -3.43 3.81
CA LEU A 284 -14.43 -1.99 3.55
C LEU A 284 -14.18 -1.23 4.85
N VAL A 285 -13.21 -0.33 4.86
CA VAL A 285 -12.81 0.42 6.05
C VAL A 285 -12.84 1.91 5.79
N ASP A 286 -13.49 2.65 6.68
CA ASP A 286 -13.52 4.11 6.62
C ASP A 286 -12.37 4.69 7.49
N LEU A 287 -11.36 5.22 6.83
CA LEU A 287 -10.26 5.97 7.42
C LEU A 287 -10.24 7.42 6.91
N THR A 288 -11.39 7.93 6.44
CA THR A 288 -11.49 9.30 5.92
C THR A 288 -11.33 10.35 7.01
N GLY A 289 -11.58 9.99 8.27
CA GLY A 289 -11.59 10.94 9.38
C GLY A 289 -12.73 11.97 9.29
N GLY A 290 -13.77 11.66 8.51
CA GLY A 290 -14.86 12.61 8.23
C GLY A 290 -14.61 13.49 7.02
N LEU A 291 -13.49 13.30 6.30
CA LEU A 291 -13.26 13.98 5.03
C LEU A 291 -14.19 13.38 3.97
N GLY A 292 -15.16 14.15 3.52
CA GLY A 292 -16.17 13.75 2.54
C GLY A 292 -16.59 14.90 1.65
N ASP A 293 -17.66 14.68 0.88
CA ASP A 293 -18.18 15.67 -0.07
C ASP A 293 -18.78 16.91 0.64
N ASP A 294 -19.05 16.81 1.95
CA ASP A 294 -19.62 17.89 2.76
C ASP A 294 -18.58 18.94 3.17
N VAL A 295 -17.29 18.68 2.99
CA VAL A 295 -16.22 19.60 3.35
C VAL A 295 -15.86 20.49 2.15
N ASP A 296 -16.27 21.75 2.18
CA ASP A 296 -15.91 22.72 1.15
C ASP A 296 -14.45 23.19 1.29
N LEU A 297 -13.53 22.41 0.74
CA LEU A 297 -12.10 22.75 0.71
C LEU A 297 -11.83 24.04 -0.06
N ALA A 298 -12.69 24.42 -1.02
CA ALA A 298 -12.54 25.67 -1.75
C ALA A 298 -12.88 26.88 -0.87
N ALA A 299 -13.87 26.74 0.01
CA ALA A 299 -14.16 27.76 1.03
C ALA A 299 -13.00 27.87 2.03
N LEU A 300 -12.47 26.75 2.53
CA LEU A 300 -11.34 26.74 3.46
C LEU A 300 -10.05 27.37 2.87
N ARG A 301 -9.86 27.29 1.55
CA ARG A 301 -8.71 27.94 0.89
C ARG A 301 -8.87 29.46 0.73
N ARG A 302 -10.08 30.00 0.85
CA ARG A 302 -10.36 31.45 0.70
C ARG A 302 -10.30 32.20 2.02
N GLY A 303 -10.44 31.54 3.14
CA GLY A 303 -10.35 32.12 4.50
C GLY A 303 -8.92 32.08 5.00
#